data_4ade9ccdd2596281da9ae7cd7a09397b
#
_entry.id   4ade9ccdd2596281da9ae7cd7a09397b
#
_cell.length_a   1.000
_cell.length_b   1.000
_cell.length_c   1.000
_cell.angle_alpha   90.00
_cell.angle_beta   90.00
_cell.angle_gamma   90.00
#
_symmetry.space_group_name_H-M   'P 1'
#
loop_
_entity.id
_entity.type
_entity.pdbx_description
1 polymer ?
#
loop_
_entity_poly.entity_id
_entity_poly.type
_entity_poly.pdbx_seq_one_letter_code
_entity_poly.pdbx_strand_id
1 'polypeptide(L)'
;MAGLKQRIRSTKFQEHFNQAEFFYNSLTPYEKEHLKLAIAFELSHCDDKQVYETYTKVLNKISMEMANAVAFKVNGVMSEIPDRDFHGKSTRTLSQVYYAPKAPTIATRRIAILIEDGFNMAEVLAIRDIFSSGKAVSHLIGPHRSTVYGANEIIGSGNGLVADYHFEGQRSTMFDAIFIPSGEEHAKSLIKNGRVIHWIREAFGHCKAIGAIAEGWHFASVEAVT
;
A
#
# COMPACT_ATOMS: atom_id res chain seq x y z
N MET A 1 25.21 35.14 43.89
CA MET A 1 23.76 35.33 43.84
C MET A 1 23.08 34.09 44.43
N ALA A 2 22.40 34.25 45.54
CA ALA A 2 21.53 33.21 46.08
C ALA A 2 20.16 33.34 45.41
N GLY A 3 19.75 32.38 44.63
CA GLY A 3 18.46 32.35 43.96
C GLY A 3 17.79 31.00 44.12
N LEU A 4 16.48 31.01 44.28
CA LEU A 4 15.67 29.78 44.35
C LEU A 4 15.70 29.08 42.98
N LYS A 5 16.25 27.86 42.94
CA LYS A 5 16.22 27.01 41.75
C LYS A 5 14.90 26.23 41.74
N GLN A 6 14.02 26.54 40.82
CA GLN A 6 12.73 25.85 40.65
C GLN A 6 12.67 25.17 39.29
N ARG A 7 12.14 23.95 39.27
CA ARG A 7 11.83 23.23 38.02
C ARG A 7 10.37 23.54 37.64
N ILE A 8 10.18 24.55 36.80
CA ILE A 8 8.84 24.96 36.33
C ILE A 8 8.68 24.54 34.89
N ARG A 9 7.60 23.84 34.57
CA ARG A 9 7.19 23.59 33.19
C ARG A 9 6.65 24.89 32.59
N SER A 10 7.14 25.27 31.41
CA SER A 10 6.62 26.45 30.71
C SER A 10 5.15 26.22 30.30
N THR A 11 4.40 27.31 30.10
CA THR A 11 3.03 27.24 29.59
C THR A 11 2.96 26.57 28.21
N LYS A 12 4.03 26.68 27.41
CA LYS A 12 4.15 25.98 26.11
C LYS A 12 4.21 24.46 26.26
N PHE A 13 4.60 23.93 27.40
CA PHE A 13 4.60 22.49 27.65
C PHE A 13 3.18 21.90 27.72
N GLN A 14 2.18 22.70 27.99
CA GLN A 14 0.77 22.28 28.03
C GLN A 14 0.08 22.41 26.66
N GLU A 15 0.76 23.04 25.70
CA GLU A 15 0.24 23.24 24.36
C GLU A 15 0.67 22.08 23.44
N HIS A 16 -0.19 21.09 23.33
CA HIS A 16 0.09 19.86 22.57
C HIS A 16 -0.61 19.85 21.19
N PHE A 17 -1.59 20.72 20.98
CA PHE A 17 -2.51 20.62 19.84
C PHE A 17 -2.15 21.53 18.67
N ASN A 18 -1.41 22.61 18.90
CA ASN A 18 -1.05 23.53 17.82
C ASN A 18 -0.22 22.90 16.71
N GLN A 19 0.71 22.02 17.07
CA GLN A 19 1.49 21.28 16.04
C GLN A 19 0.64 20.25 15.29
N ALA A 20 -0.25 19.55 16.00
CA ALA A 20 -1.15 18.58 15.40
C ALA A 20 -2.15 19.27 14.45
N GLU A 21 -2.72 20.42 14.86
CA GLU A 21 -3.55 21.24 13.99
C GLU A 21 -2.78 21.73 12.76
N PHE A 22 -1.57 22.26 12.97
CA PHE A 22 -0.70 22.72 11.87
C PHE A 22 -0.41 21.60 10.87
N PHE A 23 -0.11 20.39 11.36
CA PHE A 23 0.09 19.23 10.52
C PHE A 23 -1.18 18.89 9.75
N TYR A 24 -2.32 18.73 10.44
CA TYR A 24 -3.59 18.37 9.81
C TYR A 24 -4.01 19.40 8.75
N ASN A 25 -3.91 20.70 9.06
CA ASN A 25 -4.25 21.76 8.12
C ASN A 25 -3.36 21.76 6.87
N SER A 26 -2.13 21.25 7.00
CA SER A 26 -1.14 21.20 5.92
C SER A 26 -1.34 20.02 4.96
N LEU A 27 -2.13 19.03 5.35
CA LEU A 27 -2.43 17.87 4.51
C LEU A 27 -3.34 18.24 3.33
N THR A 28 -3.14 17.56 2.20
CA THR A 28 -4.08 17.62 1.07
C THR A 28 -5.42 17.00 1.43
N PRO A 29 -6.50 17.27 0.68
CA PRO A 29 -7.79 16.62 0.92
C PRO A 29 -7.70 15.09 0.96
N TYR A 30 -6.92 14.46 0.10
CA TYR A 30 -6.70 13.00 0.09
C TYR A 30 -6.04 12.50 1.36
N GLU A 31 -4.97 13.17 1.80
CA GLU A 31 -4.27 12.81 3.02
C GLU A 31 -5.17 12.95 4.25
N LYS A 32 -6.01 13.99 4.30
CA LYS A 32 -7.01 14.17 5.37
C LYS A 32 -8.03 13.04 5.40
N GLU A 33 -8.56 12.64 4.23
CA GLU A 33 -9.48 11.51 4.15
C GLU A 33 -8.82 10.20 4.59
N HIS A 34 -7.61 9.91 4.12
CA HIS A 34 -6.86 8.72 4.53
C HIS A 34 -6.61 8.71 6.04
N LEU A 35 -6.24 9.86 6.63
CA LEU A 35 -6.01 9.96 8.07
C LEU A 35 -7.30 9.69 8.85
N LYS A 36 -8.44 10.28 8.45
CA LYS A 36 -9.75 10.04 9.09
C LYS A 36 -10.16 8.58 9.00
N LEU A 37 -9.94 7.93 7.84
CA LEU A 37 -10.22 6.51 7.65
C LEU A 37 -9.32 5.63 8.52
N ALA A 38 -8.03 5.93 8.58
CA ALA A 38 -7.07 5.17 9.39
C ALA A 38 -7.41 5.27 10.89
N ILE A 39 -7.73 6.47 11.39
CA ILE A 39 -8.12 6.65 12.78
C ILE A 39 -9.43 5.89 13.09
N ALA A 40 -10.42 5.97 12.20
CA ALA A 40 -11.68 5.25 12.38
C ALA A 40 -11.48 3.73 12.35
N PHE A 41 -10.61 3.24 11.48
CA PHE A 41 -10.24 1.82 11.40
C PHE A 41 -9.62 1.34 12.72
N GLU A 42 -8.61 2.03 13.24
CA GLU A 42 -7.98 1.66 14.52
C GLU A 42 -8.97 1.71 15.69
N LEU A 43 -9.81 2.75 15.76
CA LEU A 43 -10.83 2.84 16.78
C LEU A 43 -11.87 1.71 16.70
N SER A 44 -12.20 1.25 15.50
CA SER A 44 -13.17 0.16 15.30
C SER A 44 -12.75 -1.17 15.92
N HIS A 45 -11.47 -1.34 16.25
CA HIS A 45 -10.96 -2.50 16.99
C HIS A 45 -11.15 -2.40 18.51
N CYS A 46 -11.63 -1.25 19.00
CA CYS A 46 -11.91 -1.08 20.43
C CYS A 46 -13.36 -1.47 20.74
N ASP A 47 -13.57 -2.27 21.77
CA ASP A 47 -14.92 -2.67 22.22
C ASP A 47 -15.56 -1.66 23.15
N ASP A 48 -14.78 -0.82 23.81
CA ASP A 48 -15.26 0.17 24.79
C ASP A 48 -15.66 1.48 24.09
N LYS A 49 -16.96 1.79 24.15
CA LYS A 49 -17.52 3.05 23.61
C LYS A 49 -16.93 4.30 24.27
N GLN A 50 -16.48 4.22 25.53
CA GLN A 50 -15.86 5.35 26.21
C GLN A 50 -14.54 5.76 25.54
N VAL A 51 -13.84 4.83 24.90
CA VAL A 51 -12.66 5.12 24.09
C VAL A 51 -13.03 6.02 22.92
N TYR A 52 -14.13 5.74 22.22
CA TYR A 52 -14.59 6.56 21.09
C TYR A 52 -14.89 8.00 21.53
N GLU A 53 -15.63 8.17 22.61
CA GLU A 53 -15.97 9.50 23.14
C GLU A 53 -14.72 10.27 23.57
N THR A 54 -13.82 9.62 24.28
CA THR A 54 -12.60 10.24 24.77
C THR A 54 -11.70 10.66 23.62
N TYR A 55 -11.53 9.78 22.63
CA TYR A 55 -10.64 10.05 21.50
C TYR A 55 -11.20 11.12 20.56
N THR A 56 -12.51 11.12 20.29
CA THR A 56 -13.14 12.17 19.47
C THR A 56 -13.07 13.55 20.14
N LYS A 57 -13.17 13.64 21.47
CA LYS A 57 -12.89 14.88 22.21
C LYS A 57 -11.45 15.36 22.02
N VAL A 58 -10.47 14.45 22.01
CA VAL A 58 -9.08 14.80 21.74
C VAL A 58 -8.93 15.30 20.30
N LEU A 59 -9.54 14.63 19.32
CA LEU A 59 -9.53 15.06 17.92
C LEU A 59 -10.19 16.44 17.74
N ASN A 60 -11.24 16.76 18.50
CA ASN A 60 -11.89 18.07 18.45
C ASN A 60 -10.96 19.22 18.85
N LYS A 61 -9.93 18.96 19.63
CA LYS A 61 -8.88 19.95 19.94
C LYS A 61 -7.92 20.21 18.74
N ILE A 62 -7.98 19.36 17.72
CA ILE A 62 -7.15 19.49 16.51
C ILE A 62 -7.99 20.04 15.36
N SER A 63 -9.16 19.43 15.13
CA SER A 63 -10.12 19.82 14.10
C SER A 63 -11.48 19.21 14.40
N MET A 64 -12.49 20.06 14.56
CA MET A 64 -13.87 19.61 14.76
C MET A 64 -14.39 18.80 13.57
N GLU A 65 -14.02 19.21 12.35
CA GLU A 65 -14.36 18.47 11.11
C GLU A 65 -13.82 17.05 11.15
N MET A 66 -12.53 16.87 11.49
CA MET A 66 -11.92 15.55 11.63
C MET A 66 -12.58 14.73 12.74
N ALA A 67 -12.81 15.33 13.90
CA ALA A 67 -13.44 14.67 15.04
C ALA A 67 -14.84 14.14 14.69
N ASN A 68 -15.66 14.96 14.04
CA ASN A 68 -17.02 14.58 13.64
C ASN A 68 -17.02 13.51 12.54
N ALA A 69 -16.10 13.60 11.56
CA ALA A 69 -15.97 12.59 10.52
C ALA A 69 -15.58 11.21 11.10
N VAL A 70 -14.68 11.19 12.07
CA VAL A 70 -14.29 9.95 12.77
C VAL A 70 -15.42 9.45 13.65
N ALA A 71 -16.05 10.33 14.46
CA ALA A 71 -17.18 9.98 15.33
C ALA A 71 -18.32 9.32 14.54
N PHE A 72 -18.66 9.88 13.38
CA PHE A 72 -19.68 9.30 12.50
C PHE A 72 -19.34 7.85 12.07
N LYS A 73 -18.07 7.60 11.73
CA LYS A 73 -17.62 6.27 11.24
C LYS A 73 -17.61 5.19 12.34
N VAL A 74 -17.37 5.57 13.59
CA VAL A 74 -17.32 4.62 14.72
C VAL A 74 -18.59 4.64 15.58
N ASN A 75 -19.64 5.31 15.11
CA ASN A 75 -20.88 5.51 15.87
C ASN A 75 -20.63 6.17 17.26
N GLY A 76 -19.71 7.12 17.29
CA GLY A 76 -19.39 7.95 18.45
C GLY A 76 -20.25 9.20 18.53
N VAL A 77 -19.95 10.06 19.51
CA VAL A 77 -20.68 11.33 19.73
C VAL A 77 -20.02 12.45 18.95
N MET A 78 -20.78 13.12 18.08
CA MET A 78 -20.31 14.30 17.36
C MET A 78 -20.33 15.54 18.25
N SER A 79 -19.39 16.44 18.01
CA SER A 79 -19.28 17.72 18.72
C SER A 79 -20.03 18.81 17.96
N GLU A 80 -20.78 19.66 18.70
CA GLU A 80 -21.50 20.81 18.13
C GLU A 80 -20.61 22.05 18.02
N ILE A 81 -19.60 22.15 18.86
CA ILE A 81 -18.70 23.31 18.97
C ILE A 81 -17.24 22.84 19.00
N PRO A 82 -16.31 23.64 18.49
CA PRO A 82 -14.89 23.37 18.64
C PRO A 82 -14.46 23.47 20.11
N ASP A 83 -13.54 22.63 20.55
CA ASP A 83 -13.06 22.56 21.94
C ASP A 83 -12.05 23.69 22.27
N ARG A 84 -11.58 24.40 21.25
CA ARG A 84 -10.69 25.56 21.34
C ARG A 84 -10.71 26.41 20.06
N ASP A 85 -10.13 27.59 20.14
CA ASP A 85 -9.86 28.40 18.95
C ASP A 85 -8.74 27.79 18.12
N PHE A 86 -9.00 27.58 16.83
CA PHE A 86 -8.04 27.05 15.88
C PHE A 86 -7.22 28.19 15.26
N HIS A 87 -5.92 27.97 15.11
CA HIS A 87 -5.03 29.00 14.51
C HIS A 87 -5.07 29.00 12.98
N GLY A 88 -5.56 27.93 12.32
CA GLY A 88 -5.75 27.83 10.87
C GLY A 88 -4.44 27.83 10.03
N LYS A 89 -3.27 27.81 10.66
CA LYS A 89 -1.99 27.85 9.95
C LYS A 89 -1.74 26.54 9.23
N SER A 90 -1.10 26.63 8.05
CA SER A 90 -0.70 25.48 7.24
C SER A 90 0.57 25.76 6.46
N THR A 91 1.23 24.71 5.99
CA THR A 91 2.36 24.80 5.05
C THR A 91 2.34 23.60 4.10
N ARG A 92 2.59 23.86 2.83
CA ARG A 92 2.64 22.80 1.80
C ARG A 92 3.75 21.77 2.05
N THR A 93 4.79 22.17 2.78
CA THR A 93 5.97 21.33 3.01
C THR A 93 5.76 20.15 3.96
N LEU A 94 4.61 20.06 4.65
CA LEU A 94 4.26 18.93 5.50
C LEU A 94 3.44 17.86 4.76
N SER A 95 2.95 18.14 3.56
CA SER A 95 2.25 17.15 2.73
C SER A 95 3.25 16.27 1.98
N GLN A 96 3.07 14.96 2.05
CA GLN A 96 3.88 14.00 1.28
C GLN A 96 3.66 14.14 -0.23
N VAL A 97 2.43 14.47 -0.63
CA VAL A 97 2.06 14.65 -2.04
C VAL A 97 2.82 15.83 -2.68
N TYR A 98 3.15 16.86 -1.89
CA TYR A 98 3.94 17.98 -2.39
C TYR A 98 5.34 17.58 -2.87
N TYR A 99 5.92 16.56 -2.25
CA TYR A 99 7.24 16.03 -2.62
C TYR A 99 7.19 14.84 -3.57
N ALA A 100 6.01 14.48 -4.06
CA ALA A 100 5.91 13.43 -5.08
C ALA A 100 6.79 13.81 -6.30
N PRO A 101 7.56 12.85 -6.84
CA PRO A 101 8.40 13.10 -8.01
C PRO A 101 7.58 13.66 -9.16
N LYS A 102 8.03 14.77 -9.77
CA LYS A 102 7.33 15.39 -10.91
C LYS A 102 7.33 14.50 -12.15
N ALA A 103 8.33 13.66 -12.28
CA ALA A 103 8.48 12.65 -13.32
C ALA A 103 8.70 11.29 -12.65
N PRO A 104 7.64 10.51 -12.39
CA PRO A 104 7.77 9.20 -11.80
C PRO A 104 8.57 8.28 -12.73
N THR A 105 9.42 7.45 -12.16
CA THR A 105 10.23 6.46 -12.87
C THR A 105 10.13 5.10 -12.20
N ILE A 106 10.22 4.04 -13.00
CA ILE A 106 10.30 2.66 -12.51
C ILE A 106 11.75 2.23 -12.21
N ALA A 107 12.71 3.12 -12.38
CA ALA A 107 14.13 2.79 -12.12
C ALA A 107 14.31 2.22 -10.70
N THR A 108 15.11 1.17 -10.61
CA THR A 108 15.41 0.41 -9.37
C THR A 108 14.22 -0.40 -8.80
N ARG A 109 13.03 -0.33 -9.39
CA ARG A 109 11.88 -1.13 -8.93
C ARG A 109 12.09 -2.60 -9.22
N ARG A 110 11.68 -3.43 -8.26
CA ARG A 110 11.72 -4.89 -8.38
C ARG A 110 10.35 -5.39 -8.81
N ILE A 111 10.28 -6.11 -9.92
CA ILE A 111 9.03 -6.58 -10.50
C ILE A 111 9.05 -8.11 -10.53
N ALA A 112 8.05 -8.74 -9.92
CA ALA A 112 7.86 -10.19 -9.97
C ALA A 112 7.03 -10.54 -11.20
N ILE A 113 7.56 -11.38 -12.08
CA ILE A 113 6.83 -11.97 -13.21
C ILE A 113 6.48 -13.40 -12.81
N LEU A 114 5.19 -13.67 -12.60
CA LEU A 114 4.72 -15.00 -12.19
C LEU A 114 4.56 -15.87 -13.42
N ILE A 115 5.31 -16.96 -13.50
CA ILE A 115 5.30 -17.90 -14.64
C ILE A 115 4.98 -19.32 -14.17
N GLU A 116 4.25 -20.05 -14.99
CA GLU A 116 3.96 -21.48 -14.88
C GLU A 116 3.99 -22.05 -16.29
N ASP A 117 4.14 -23.33 -16.47
CA ASP A 117 4.15 -23.95 -17.80
C ASP A 117 2.94 -23.52 -18.64
N GLY A 118 3.16 -23.23 -19.89
CA GLY A 118 2.14 -22.73 -20.80
C GLY A 118 2.00 -21.20 -20.86
N PHE A 119 2.93 -20.44 -20.24
CA PHE A 119 2.96 -18.98 -20.36
C PHE A 119 3.36 -18.50 -21.76
N ASN A 120 2.97 -17.27 -22.11
CA ASN A 120 3.40 -16.65 -23.36
C ASN A 120 4.84 -16.11 -23.23
N MET A 121 5.79 -16.86 -23.78
CA MET A 121 7.21 -16.51 -23.68
C MET A 121 7.55 -15.19 -24.37
N ALA A 122 6.94 -14.90 -25.52
CA ALA A 122 7.22 -13.67 -26.27
C ALA A 122 6.82 -12.42 -25.45
N GLU A 123 5.69 -12.48 -24.76
CA GLU A 123 5.26 -11.39 -23.83
C GLU A 123 6.24 -11.21 -22.68
N VAL A 124 6.68 -12.30 -22.05
CA VAL A 124 7.63 -12.24 -20.94
C VAL A 124 8.95 -11.62 -21.38
N LEU A 125 9.48 -12.01 -22.54
CA LEU A 125 10.71 -11.43 -23.07
C LEU A 125 10.53 -9.94 -23.39
N ALA A 126 9.46 -9.56 -24.09
CA ALA A 126 9.16 -8.16 -24.43
C ALA A 126 8.99 -7.27 -23.19
N ILE A 127 8.25 -7.72 -22.17
CA ILE A 127 8.02 -6.93 -20.97
C ILE A 127 9.31 -6.79 -20.12
N ARG A 128 10.17 -7.82 -20.10
CA ARG A 128 11.47 -7.73 -19.45
C ARG A 128 12.37 -6.69 -20.11
N ASP A 129 12.35 -6.60 -21.45
CA ASP A 129 13.09 -5.57 -22.19
C ASP A 129 12.58 -4.17 -21.88
N ILE A 130 11.25 -4.00 -21.77
CA ILE A 130 10.62 -2.73 -21.36
C ILE A 130 11.05 -2.36 -19.95
N PHE A 131 10.98 -3.28 -18.99
CA PHE A 131 11.40 -3.01 -17.61
C PHE A 131 12.89 -2.69 -17.52
N SER A 132 13.72 -3.42 -18.23
CA SER A 132 15.17 -3.17 -18.30
C SER A 132 15.48 -1.79 -18.90
N SER A 133 14.79 -1.39 -19.97
CA SER A 133 14.91 -0.06 -20.57
C SER A 133 14.54 1.05 -19.59
N GLY A 134 13.53 0.80 -18.73
CA GLY A 134 13.13 1.67 -17.62
C GLY A 134 14.03 1.58 -16.38
N LYS A 135 15.14 0.78 -16.45
CA LYS A 135 16.05 0.51 -15.33
C LYS A 135 15.38 -0.16 -14.13
N ALA A 136 14.28 -0.85 -14.33
CA ALA A 136 13.68 -1.74 -13.33
C ALA A 136 14.33 -3.13 -13.40
N VAL A 137 14.23 -3.88 -12.30
CA VAL A 137 14.76 -5.24 -12.20
C VAL A 137 13.59 -6.21 -12.16
N SER A 138 13.45 -7.04 -13.20
CA SER A 138 12.43 -8.10 -13.25
C SER A 138 12.99 -9.44 -12.79
N HIS A 139 12.17 -10.19 -12.06
CA HIS A 139 12.49 -11.53 -11.60
C HIS A 139 11.38 -12.50 -12.03
N LEU A 140 11.78 -13.66 -12.54
CA LEU A 140 10.87 -14.75 -12.84
C LEU A 140 10.59 -15.57 -11.58
N ILE A 141 9.33 -15.69 -11.21
CA ILE A 141 8.88 -16.47 -10.07
C ILE A 141 8.08 -17.65 -10.60
N GLY A 142 8.49 -18.86 -10.30
CA GLY A 142 7.89 -20.07 -10.86
C GLY A 142 7.59 -21.15 -9.81
N PRO A 143 7.01 -22.27 -10.23
CA PRO A 143 6.67 -23.41 -9.35
C PRO A 143 7.93 -24.15 -8.86
N HIS A 144 9.05 -23.94 -9.52
CA HIS A 144 10.37 -24.48 -9.19
C HIS A 144 11.46 -23.60 -9.79
N ARG A 145 12.69 -23.77 -9.34
CA ARG A 145 13.85 -23.02 -9.85
C ARG A 145 14.53 -23.69 -11.07
N SER A 146 13.85 -24.60 -11.73
CA SER A 146 14.26 -25.16 -13.00
C SER A 146 13.58 -24.47 -14.16
N THR A 147 13.75 -24.99 -15.36
CA THR A 147 13.16 -24.45 -16.58
C THR A 147 11.63 -24.56 -16.56
N VAL A 148 10.95 -23.45 -16.83
CA VAL A 148 9.50 -23.34 -17.06
C VAL A 148 9.29 -23.11 -18.55
N TYR A 149 8.33 -23.77 -19.17
CA TYR A 149 8.18 -23.84 -20.63
C TYR A 149 7.00 -22.97 -21.10
N GLY A 150 7.21 -22.22 -22.16
CA GLY A 150 6.16 -21.45 -22.81
C GLY A 150 5.10 -22.34 -23.48
N ALA A 151 3.95 -21.75 -23.85
CA ALA A 151 2.81 -22.45 -24.46
C ALA A 151 3.16 -23.23 -25.75
N ASN A 152 4.16 -22.77 -26.51
CA ASN A 152 4.60 -23.37 -27.76
C ASN A 152 5.90 -24.19 -27.61
N GLU A 153 6.36 -24.39 -26.39
CA GLU A 153 7.61 -25.10 -26.14
C GLU A 153 7.34 -26.55 -25.70
N ILE A 154 8.24 -27.44 -26.14
CA ILE A 154 8.18 -28.84 -25.72
C ILE A 154 8.84 -28.96 -24.33
N ILE A 155 8.12 -29.48 -23.37
CA ILE A 155 8.65 -29.75 -22.02
C ILE A 155 9.87 -30.65 -22.13
N GLY A 156 10.99 -30.23 -21.53
CA GLY A 156 12.25 -30.96 -21.60
C GLY A 156 13.15 -30.61 -22.79
N SER A 157 12.71 -29.72 -23.70
CA SER A 157 13.51 -29.30 -24.88
C SER A 157 14.72 -28.42 -24.51
N GLY A 158 14.73 -27.83 -23.32
CA GLY A 158 15.72 -26.84 -22.89
C GLY A 158 15.45 -25.41 -23.36
N ASN A 159 14.37 -25.16 -24.11
CA ASN A 159 14.05 -23.85 -24.69
C ASN A 159 13.14 -22.99 -23.78
N GLY A 160 12.99 -23.32 -22.51
CA GLY A 160 12.20 -22.55 -21.56
C GLY A 160 13.01 -21.46 -20.85
N LEU A 161 12.38 -20.80 -19.87
CA LEU A 161 13.00 -19.82 -18.99
C LEU A 161 13.25 -20.41 -17.60
N VAL A 162 14.43 -20.15 -17.05
CA VAL A 162 14.75 -20.57 -15.68
C VAL A 162 14.17 -19.55 -14.71
N ALA A 163 13.37 -20.01 -13.74
CA ALA A 163 12.84 -19.14 -12.70
C ALA A 163 13.94 -18.70 -11.71
N ASP A 164 13.99 -17.42 -11.42
CA ASP A 164 14.91 -16.86 -10.43
C ASP A 164 14.56 -17.32 -9.02
N TYR A 165 13.25 -17.43 -8.74
CA TYR A 165 12.73 -17.81 -7.42
C TYR A 165 11.54 -18.75 -7.53
N HIS A 166 11.32 -19.50 -6.45
CA HIS A 166 10.14 -20.35 -6.25
C HIS A 166 9.01 -19.55 -5.59
N PHE A 167 7.74 -19.82 -5.91
CA PHE A 167 6.59 -19.18 -5.28
C PHE A 167 6.61 -19.25 -3.75
N GLU A 168 7.09 -20.34 -3.16
CA GLU A 168 7.22 -20.49 -1.71
C GLU A 168 8.45 -19.79 -1.14
N GLY A 169 9.50 -19.59 -1.94
CA GLY A 169 10.77 -19.01 -1.49
C GLY A 169 10.79 -17.49 -1.42
N GLN A 170 9.76 -16.84 -1.94
CA GLN A 170 9.63 -15.38 -1.94
C GLN A 170 8.19 -14.98 -1.63
N ARG A 171 8.00 -13.69 -1.37
CA ARG A 171 6.68 -13.07 -1.12
C ARG A 171 6.52 -11.81 -1.95
N SER A 172 5.27 -11.46 -2.25
CA SER A 172 4.95 -10.24 -3.00
C SER A 172 5.47 -8.98 -2.31
N THR A 173 5.58 -9.00 -0.96
CA THR A 173 6.12 -7.90 -0.16
C THR A 173 7.56 -7.51 -0.51
N MET A 174 8.33 -8.43 -1.11
CA MET A 174 9.70 -8.19 -1.55
C MET A 174 9.82 -7.50 -2.93
N PHE A 175 8.69 -7.23 -3.58
CA PHE A 175 8.60 -6.64 -4.91
C PHE A 175 7.72 -5.40 -4.90
N ASP A 176 7.98 -4.47 -5.83
CA ASP A 176 7.18 -3.25 -5.99
C ASP A 176 5.92 -3.48 -6.83
N ALA A 177 5.97 -4.47 -7.73
CA ALA A 177 4.87 -4.82 -8.62
C ALA A 177 4.87 -6.32 -8.96
N ILE A 178 3.71 -6.82 -9.43
CA ILE A 178 3.54 -8.16 -9.98
C ILE A 178 3.11 -8.03 -11.44
N PHE A 179 3.59 -8.93 -12.29
CA PHE A 179 3.14 -9.08 -13.66
C PHE A 179 2.79 -10.56 -13.96
N ILE A 180 1.67 -10.77 -14.64
CA ILE A 180 1.16 -12.09 -15.02
C ILE A 180 0.97 -12.11 -16.54
N PRO A 181 1.77 -12.90 -17.28
CA PRO A 181 1.64 -13.03 -18.73
C PRO A 181 0.36 -13.79 -19.11
N SER A 182 0.01 -13.77 -20.40
CA SER A 182 -1.05 -14.60 -20.93
C SER A 182 -0.64 -16.08 -21.04
N GLY A 183 -1.63 -16.94 -21.24
CA GLY A 183 -1.50 -18.37 -21.44
C GLY A 183 -2.62 -19.13 -20.75
N GLU A 184 -3.42 -19.87 -21.51
CA GLU A 184 -4.60 -20.55 -20.96
C GLU A 184 -4.24 -21.61 -19.92
N GLU A 185 -3.29 -22.51 -20.24
CA GLU A 185 -2.83 -23.54 -19.32
C GLU A 185 -2.04 -22.95 -18.13
N HIS A 186 -1.26 -21.92 -18.38
CA HIS A 186 -0.59 -21.12 -17.37
C HIS A 186 -1.59 -20.56 -16.35
N ALA A 187 -2.64 -19.86 -16.80
CA ALA A 187 -3.65 -19.29 -15.93
C ALA A 187 -4.41 -20.37 -15.14
N LYS A 188 -4.78 -21.49 -15.79
CA LYS A 188 -5.42 -22.64 -15.13
C LYS A 188 -4.56 -23.26 -14.03
N SER A 189 -3.24 -23.27 -14.21
CA SER A 189 -2.30 -23.79 -13.20
C SER A 189 -2.14 -22.81 -12.06
N LEU A 190 -2.02 -21.52 -12.33
CA LEU A 190 -1.89 -20.48 -11.29
C LEU A 190 -3.11 -20.44 -10.36
N ILE A 191 -4.33 -20.55 -10.90
CA ILE A 191 -5.59 -20.58 -10.11
C ILE A 191 -5.60 -21.72 -9.09
N LYS A 192 -4.99 -22.86 -9.40
CA LYS A 192 -4.94 -24.01 -8.52
C LYS A 192 -3.87 -23.88 -7.43
N ASN A 193 -2.98 -22.91 -7.55
CA ASN A 193 -1.88 -22.72 -6.64
C ASN A 193 -2.23 -21.65 -5.56
N GLY A 194 -2.61 -22.10 -4.37
CA GLY A 194 -2.98 -21.22 -3.26
C GLY A 194 -1.90 -20.23 -2.86
N ARG A 195 -0.62 -20.54 -3.12
CA ARG A 195 0.49 -19.61 -2.86
C ARG A 195 0.46 -18.44 -3.86
N VAL A 196 0.15 -18.69 -5.13
CA VAL A 196 0.04 -17.64 -6.14
C VAL A 196 -1.16 -16.75 -5.87
N ILE A 197 -2.29 -17.33 -5.47
CA ILE A 197 -3.46 -16.58 -5.01
C ILE A 197 -3.08 -15.66 -3.85
N HIS A 198 -2.33 -16.17 -2.88
CA HIS A 198 -1.84 -15.36 -1.76
C HIS A 198 -0.91 -14.22 -2.24
N TRP A 199 -0.04 -14.46 -3.22
CA TRP A 199 0.80 -13.41 -3.81
C TRP A 199 -0.01 -12.24 -4.35
N ILE A 200 -1.10 -12.53 -5.07
CA ILE A 200 -1.97 -11.51 -5.66
C ILE A 200 -2.72 -10.74 -4.58
N ARG A 201 -3.34 -11.44 -3.62
CA ARG A 201 -4.08 -10.84 -2.51
C ARG A 201 -3.18 -9.98 -1.61
N GLU A 202 -1.99 -10.47 -1.32
CA GLU A 202 -1.00 -9.72 -0.53
C GLU A 202 -0.55 -8.46 -1.28
N ALA A 203 -0.26 -8.55 -2.59
CA ALA A 203 0.09 -7.39 -3.40
C ALA A 203 -1.05 -6.38 -3.48
N PHE A 204 -2.29 -6.84 -3.65
CA PHE A 204 -3.48 -6.00 -3.65
C PHE A 204 -3.68 -5.31 -2.30
N GLY A 205 -3.61 -6.06 -1.20
CA GLY A 205 -3.74 -5.51 0.16
C GLY A 205 -2.66 -4.47 0.51
N HIS A 206 -1.48 -4.59 -0.09
CA HIS A 206 -0.39 -3.61 0.04
C HIS A 206 -0.43 -2.50 -1.03
N CYS A 207 -1.51 -2.37 -1.78
CA CYS A 207 -1.70 -1.34 -2.83
C CYS A 207 -0.57 -1.34 -3.88
N LYS A 208 0.02 -2.51 -4.19
CA LYS A 208 1.06 -2.64 -5.21
C LYS A 208 0.44 -2.73 -6.59
N ALA A 209 1.19 -2.28 -7.59
CA ALA A 209 0.77 -2.42 -8.97
C ALA A 209 0.71 -3.91 -9.38
N ILE A 210 -0.39 -4.31 -10.00
CA ILE A 210 -0.60 -5.64 -10.56
C ILE A 210 -0.92 -5.45 -12.04
N GLY A 211 -0.04 -5.96 -12.91
CA GLY A 211 -0.24 -5.97 -14.36
C GLY A 211 -0.52 -7.39 -14.83
N ALA A 212 -1.42 -7.54 -15.78
CA ALA A 212 -1.73 -8.84 -16.36
C ALA A 212 -2.23 -8.70 -17.81
N ILE A 213 -2.08 -9.76 -18.61
CA ILE A 213 -2.49 -9.80 -20.00
C ILE A 213 -3.48 -10.97 -20.20
N ALA A 214 -4.55 -10.72 -20.96
CA ALA A 214 -5.56 -11.71 -21.39
C ALA A 214 -6.05 -12.60 -20.23
N GLU A 215 -5.82 -13.92 -20.26
CA GLU A 215 -6.25 -14.88 -19.25
C GLU A 215 -5.63 -14.57 -17.87
N GLY A 216 -4.42 -14.03 -17.85
CA GLY A 216 -3.76 -13.56 -16.62
C GLY A 216 -4.54 -12.41 -15.97
N TRP A 217 -5.15 -11.52 -16.76
CA TRP A 217 -6.01 -10.46 -16.24
C TRP A 217 -7.28 -11.01 -15.59
N HIS A 218 -7.94 -11.96 -16.23
CA HIS A 218 -9.14 -12.59 -15.68
C HIS A 218 -8.84 -13.24 -14.32
N PHE A 219 -7.75 -13.97 -14.25
CA PHE A 219 -7.26 -14.56 -13.00
C PHE A 219 -6.98 -13.50 -11.92
N ALA A 220 -6.18 -12.48 -12.23
CA ALA A 220 -5.79 -11.46 -11.27
C ALA A 220 -6.98 -10.67 -10.73
N SER A 221 -7.95 -10.34 -11.58
CA SER A 221 -9.12 -9.54 -11.22
C SER A 221 -10.10 -10.29 -10.30
N VAL A 222 -10.28 -11.58 -10.51
CA VAL A 222 -11.17 -12.41 -9.66
C VAL A 222 -10.54 -12.65 -8.30
N GLU A 223 -9.26 -12.99 -8.24
CA GLU A 223 -8.59 -13.37 -7.00
C GLU A 223 -8.17 -12.18 -6.11
N ALA A 224 -8.06 -10.99 -6.67
CA ALA A 224 -7.74 -9.79 -5.87
C ALA A 224 -8.94 -9.25 -5.09
N VAL A 225 -10.17 -9.52 -5.56
CA VAL A 225 -11.41 -8.89 -5.04
C VAL A 225 -12.24 -9.84 -4.17
N THR A 226 -12.03 -11.15 -4.25
CA THR A 226 -12.70 -12.16 -3.42
C THR A 226 -11.84 -12.55 -2.22
#